data_216062c718bbc59dff6a220fd05085b5
#
_entry.id   216062c718bbc59dff6a220fd05085b5
#
_cell.length_a   1.000
_cell.length_b   1.000
_cell.length_c   1.000
_cell.angle_alpha   90.00
_cell.angle_beta   90.00
_cell.angle_gamma   90.00
#
_symmetry.space_group_name_H-M   'P 1'
#
loop_
_entity.id
_entity.type
_entity.pdbx_description
1 polymer ?
#
loop_
_entity_poly.entity_id
_entity_poly.type
_entity_poly.pdbx_seq_one_letter_code
_entity_poly.pdbx_strand_id
1 'polypeptide(L)'
;MKKHIMIALALALCLPALAQEEEKERHVSDEISIGYGFHPASGSEFDLEASHFRHWNDKAGAFYGTYTHFFNQVVGVGGTYCFDPRIIDYTYNGIVTNNPMVCTLNESCHSVMGHLKLNCINKKHFVLYTKFDAGICFWGYKLKEYQPEYFGVELPDQHCCFAWQAAAGIEVGNERIAGFAQCGVGMEGSYSIGIRYKFNK
;
A
#
# COMPACT_ATOMS: atom_id res chain seq x y z
N MET A 1 2.67 20.04 7.26
CA MET A 1 4.10 20.40 7.21
C MET A 1 5.03 19.19 7.34
N LYS A 2 4.91 18.27 8.32
CA LYS A 2 5.82 17.11 8.48
C LYS A 2 5.87 16.16 7.26
N LYS A 3 4.74 15.94 6.55
CA LYS A 3 4.65 15.04 5.40
C LYS A 3 5.45 15.53 4.18
N HIS A 4 5.47 16.84 3.92
CA HIS A 4 6.21 17.41 2.79
C HIS A 4 7.74 17.41 3.02
N ILE A 5 8.16 17.46 4.29
CA ILE A 5 9.59 17.40 4.65
C ILE A 5 10.15 15.99 4.37
N MET A 6 9.39 14.93 4.63
CA MET A 6 9.81 13.56 4.33
C MET A 6 9.98 13.30 2.83
N ILE A 7 9.07 13.80 2.01
CA ILE A 7 9.15 13.68 0.53
C ILE A 7 10.36 14.45 0.00
N ALA A 8 10.57 15.68 0.48
CA ALA A 8 11.72 16.49 0.09
C ALA A 8 13.05 15.85 0.53
N LEU A 9 13.09 15.25 1.72
CA LEU A 9 14.27 14.55 2.22
C LEU A 9 14.58 13.28 1.40
N ALA A 10 13.54 12.51 1.03
CA ALA A 10 13.69 11.33 0.18
C ALA A 10 14.21 11.70 -1.22
N LEU A 11 13.67 12.76 -1.84
CA LEU A 11 14.16 13.27 -3.11
C LEU A 11 15.60 13.81 -3.02
N ALA A 12 15.95 14.52 -1.95
CA ALA A 12 17.30 15.06 -1.75
C ALA A 12 18.35 13.95 -1.55
N LEU A 13 17.98 12.82 -0.97
CA LEU A 13 18.89 11.66 -0.82
C LEU A 13 19.16 10.93 -2.14
N CYS A 14 18.27 11.05 -3.13
CA CYS A 14 18.43 10.40 -4.43
C CYS A 14 19.21 11.25 -5.45
N LEU A 15 19.30 12.57 -5.27
CA LEU A 15 20.04 13.48 -6.18
C LEU A 15 21.51 13.10 -6.37
N PRO A 16 22.32 12.75 -5.33
CA PRO A 16 23.71 12.34 -5.53
C PRO A 16 23.84 11.00 -6.26
N ALA A 17 22.85 10.10 -6.18
CA ALA A 17 22.87 8.83 -6.91
C ALA A 17 22.72 9.03 -8.43
N LEU A 18 21.93 10.02 -8.86
CA LEU A 18 21.78 10.39 -10.26
C LEU A 18 23.04 11.06 -10.83
N ALA A 19 23.89 11.67 -9.98
CA ALA A 19 25.14 12.33 -10.38
C ALA A 19 26.33 11.36 -10.50
N GLN A 20 26.23 10.12 -10.04
CA GLN A 20 27.30 9.12 -10.11
C GLN A 20 27.25 8.22 -11.35
N GLU A 21 26.49 8.57 -12.36
CA GLU A 21 26.33 7.81 -13.61
C GLU A 21 27.51 8.06 -14.58
N GLU A 22 28.77 7.94 -14.14
CA GLU A 22 29.89 7.78 -15.06
C GLU A 22 30.19 6.28 -15.26
N GLU A 23 29.94 5.82 -16.52
CA GLU A 23 30.50 4.59 -17.13
C GLU A 23 30.23 3.23 -16.45
N LYS A 24 29.01 2.89 -16.09
CA LYS A 24 28.67 1.49 -15.84
C LYS A 24 27.69 0.96 -16.87
N GLU A 25 28.08 -0.18 -17.51
CA GLU A 25 27.25 -0.90 -18.47
C GLU A 25 25.77 -0.88 -18.09
N ARG A 26 24.90 -0.58 -19.07
CA ARG A 26 23.45 -0.54 -18.88
C ARG A 26 22.95 -1.95 -18.54
N HIS A 27 22.93 -2.31 -17.27
CA HIS A 27 22.26 -3.52 -16.82
C HIS A 27 20.76 -3.29 -16.81
N VAL A 28 20.11 -3.66 -17.90
CA VAL A 28 18.65 -3.79 -17.97
C VAL A 28 18.26 -5.01 -17.17
N SER A 29 17.32 -4.88 -16.24
CA SER A 29 16.82 -6.02 -15.46
C SER A 29 15.36 -5.82 -15.12
N ASP A 30 14.65 -6.94 -15.04
CA ASP A 30 13.26 -6.99 -14.61
C ASP A 30 13.19 -7.53 -13.17
N GLU A 31 12.26 -7.01 -12.40
CA GLU A 31 12.08 -7.35 -11.00
C GLU A 31 10.59 -7.58 -10.71
N ILE A 32 10.29 -8.62 -9.94
CA ILE A 32 8.97 -8.83 -9.36
C ILE A 32 9.13 -8.86 -7.85
N SER A 33 8.25 -8.18 -7.15
CA SER A 33 8.18 -8.23 -5.69
C SER A 33 6.77 -8.51 -5.21
N ILE A 34 6.68 -9.19 -4.07
CA ILE A 34 5.45 -9.39 -3.33
C ILE A 34 5.68 -8.97 -1.89
N GLY A 35 4.70 -8.30 -1.31
CA GLY A 35 4.82 -7.77 0.04
C GLY A 35 3.51 -7.74 0.79
N TYR A 36 3.66 -7.55 2.09
CA TYR A 36 2.57 -7.34 3.03
C TYR A 36 2.83 -6.06 3.82
N GLY A 37 1.85 -5.17 3.83
CA GLY A 37 1.94 -3.89 4.49
C GLY A 37 1.01 -3.76 5.69
N PHE A 38 1.46 -3.02 6.67
CA PHE A 38 0.75 -2.75 7.91
C PHE A 38 0.26 -1.29 7.91
N HIS A 39 -0.94 -1.06 8.44
CA HIS A 39 -1.56 0.27 8.55
C HIS A 39 -1.62 1.02 7.20
N PRO A 40 -2.30 0.46 6.18
CA PRO A 40 -2.50 1.16 4.93
C PRO A 40 -3.28 2.46 5.18
N ALA A 41 -2.92 3.51 4.44
CA ALA A 41 -3.57 4.82 4.55
C ALA A 41 -4.90 4.90 3.76
N SER A 42 -5.36 3.79 3.21
CA SER A 42 -6.69 3.63 2.69
C SER A 42 -7.65 3.81 3.87
N GLY A 43 -8.05 5.03 4.20
CA GLY A 43 -9.07 5.31 5.20
C GLY A 43 -10.39 4.71 4.74
N SER A 44 -11.17 4.08 5.65
CA SER A 44 -12.58 3.83 5.39
C SER A 44 -13.23 5.19 5.19
N GLU A 45 -13.73 5.47 3.97
CA GLU A 45 -14.54 6.68 3.72
C GLU A 45 -15.96 6.50 4.29
N PHE A 46 -16.26 5.31 4.82
CA PHE A 46 -17.53 5.02 5.46
C PHE A 46 -17.51 5.54 6.90
N ASP A 47 -17.64 6.85 7.04
CA ASP A 47 -17.91 7.50 8.31
C ASP A 47 -19.42 7.48 8.53
N LEU A 48 -19.93 6.43 9.18
CA LEU A 48 -21.27 6.46 9.73
C LEU A 48 -21.31 7.56 10.81
N GLU A 49 -21.79 8.74 10.44
CA GLU A 49 -22.05 9.89 11.35
C GLU A 49 -23.04 9.54 12.50
N ALA A 50 -23.44 8.30 12.64
CA ALA A 50 -24.26 7.84 13.74
C ALA A 50 -23.41 7.72 15.01
N SER A 51 -23.58 8.64 15.91
CA SER A 51 -22.95 8.77 17.24
C SER A 51 -23.08 7.55 18.18
N HIS A 52 -23.46 6.40 17.69
CA HIS A 52 -23.78 5.19 18.45
C HIS A 52 -22.98 3.95 18.06
N PHE A 53 -22.05 4.03 17.09
CA PHE A 53 -21.26 2.90 16.64
C PHE A 53 -19.86 2.96 17.24
N ARG A 54 -19.49 1.97 18.03
CA ARG A 54 -18.14 1.79 18.56
C ARG A 54 -17.73 0.34 18.43
N HIS A 55 -16.86 0.03 17.51
CA HIS A 55 -15.64 -0.78 17.67
C HIS A 55 -15.01 -1.03 16.30
N TRP A 56 -13.83 -0.48 16.12
CA TRP A 56 -12.98 -0.78 14.99
C TRP A 56 -12.11 -1.98 15.37
N ASN A 57 -12.28 -3.06 14.65
CA ASN A 57 -11.36 -4.18 14.70
C ASN A 57 -10.67 -4.28 13.33
N ASP A 58 -9.76 -3.32 13.06
CA ASP A 58 -9.00 -3.27 11.82
C ASP A 58 -7.91 -4.34 11.89
N LYS A 59 -8.19 -5.53 11.37
CA LYS A 59 -7.31 -6.70 11.46
C LYS A 59 -6.53 -6.99 10.20
N ALA A 60 -6.70 -6.23 9.15
CA ALA A 60 -6.07 -6.53 7.87
C ALA A 60 -4.98 -5.54 7.51
N GLY A 61 -3.98 -6.03 6.83
CA GLY A 61 -2.98 -5.25 6.14
C GLY A 61 -3.10 -5.45 4.64
N ALA A 62 -2.37 -4.67 3.87
CA ALA A 62 -2.41 -4.68 2.43
C ALA A 62 -1.44 -5.74 1.84
N PHE A 63 -1.95 -6.58 0.95
CA PHE A 63 -1.12 -7.45 0.11
C PHE A 63 -0.82 -6.72 -1.20
N TYR A 64 0.40 -6.75 -1.66
CA TYR A 64 0.73 -6.13 -2.93
C TYR A 64 1.76 -6.92 -3.74
N GLY A 65 1.68 -6.75 -5.06
CA GLY A 65 2.63 -7.26 -6.02
C GLY A 65 3.08 -6.13 -6.94
N THR A 66 4.39 -6.03 -7.18
CA THR A 66 4.98 -5.00 -8.02
C THR A 66 5.84 -5.64 -9.11
N TYR A 67 5.71 -5.15 -10.33
CA TYR A 67 6.65 -5.40 -11.41
C TYR A 67 7.44 -4.12 -11.68
N THR A 68 8.76 -4.22 -11.82
CA THR A 68 9.66 -3.10 -12.10
C THR A 68 10.62 -3.47 -13.22
N HIS A 69 10.67 -2.65 -14.27
CA HIS A 69 11.65 -2.70 -15.33
C HIS A 69 12.71 -1.63 -15.08
N PHE A 70 13.97 -2.03 -14.92
CA PHE A 70 15.09 -1.12 -14.72
C PHE A 70 15.76 -0.79 -16.03
N PHE A 71 15.84 0.49 -16.37
CA PHE A 71 16.58 1.02 -17.54
C PHE A 71 18.08 1.09 -17.27
N ASN A 72 18.42 1.26 -16.00
CA ASN A 72 19.79 1.32 -15.50
C ASN A 72 19.81 0.80 -14.05
N GLN A 73 20.94 0.88 -13.38
CA GLN A 73 21.07 0.43 -11.98
C GLN A 73 20.29 1.28 -10.97
N VAL A 74 19.85 2.49 -11.36
CA VAL A 74 19.24 3.48 -10.46
C VAL A 74 17.73 3.57 -10.68
N VAL A 75 17.25 3.64 -11.92
CA VAL A 75 15.86 3.99 -12.26
C VAL A 75 15.12 2.80 -12.80
N GLY A 76 14.05 2.44 -12.13
CA GLY A 76 13.08 1.45 -12.55
C GLY A 76 11.65 2.00 -12.61
N VAL A 77 10.89 1.54 -13.59
CA VAL A 77 9.45 1.88 -13.73
C VAL A 77 8.64 0.60 -13.89
N GLY A 78 7.37 0.67 -13.57
CA GLY A 78 6.51 -0.51 -13.68
C GLY A 78 5.10 -0.29 -13.18
N GLY A 79 4.54 -1.32 -12.55
CA GLY A 79 3.20 -1.29 -12.01
C GLY A 79 3.08 -2.03 -10.69
N THR A 80 2.20 -1.55 -9.82
CA THR A 80 1.85 -2.15 -8.54
C THR A 80 0.36 -2.44 -8.50
N TYR A 81 0.02 -3.65 -8.10
CA TYR A 81 -1.33 -4.02 -7.68
C TYR A 81 -1.33 -4.21 -6.16
N CYS A 82 -2.29 -3.58 -5.50
CA CYS A 82 -2.45 -3.69 -4.05
C CYS A 82 -3.88 -4.10 -3.72
N PHE A 83 -4.04 -5.01 -2.76
CA PHE A 83 -5.29 -5.51 -2.24
C PHE A 83 -5.32 -5.35 -0.72
N ASP A 84 -6.26 -4.57 -0.23
CA ASP A 84 -6.46 -4.31 1.20
C ASP A 84 -7.86 -4.82 1.61
N PRO A 85 -7.94 -6.06 2.16
CA PRO A 85 -9.17 -6.59 2.74
C PRO A 85 -9.34 -6.08 4.16
N ARG A 86 -10.53 -5.59 4.50
CA ARG A 86 -10.89 -5.13 5.84
C ARG A 86 -12.16 -5.78 6.33
N ILE A 87 -12.19 -6.07 7.62
CA ILE A 87 -13.39 -6.54 8.31
C ILE A 87 -13.67 -5.54 9.42
N ILE A 88 -14.79 -4.86 9.32
CA ILE A 88 -15.21 -3.86 10.29
C ILE A 88 -16.46 -4.36 11.01
N ASP A 89 -16.36 -4.53 12.31
CA ASP A 89 -17.48 -4.92 13.16
C ASP A 89 -18.12 -3.67 13.78
N TYR A 90 -19.37 -3.44 13.46
CA TYR A 90 -20.17 -2.37 14.03
C TYR A 90 -21.09 -2.94 15.11
N THR A 91 -21.01 -2.40 16.31
CA THR A 91 -21.93 -2.74 17.38
C THR A 91 -22.93 -1.61 17.57
N TYR A 92 -24.21 -1.90 17.39
CA TYR A 92 -25.32 -0.97 17.59
C TYR A 92 -26.06 -1.31 18.89
N ASN A 93 -26.16 -0.36 19.78
CA ASN A 93 -27.04 -0.47 20.95
C ASN A 93 -28.42 0.06 20.58
N GLY A 94 -29.31 -0.84 20.23
CA GLY A 94 -30.70 -0.48 19.88
C GLY A 94 -31.42 0.19 21.04
N ILE A 95 -32.04 1.34 20.77
CA ILE A 95 -32.80 2.12 21.77
C ILE A 95 -34.01 1.33 22.30
N VAL A 96 -34.50 0.35 21.52
CA VAL A 96 -35.75 -0.37 21.81
C VAL A 96 -35.51 -1.76 22.45
N THR A 97 -34.36 -2.36 22.16
CA THR A 97 -34.01 -3.70 22.66
C THR A 97 -32.70 -3.61 23.38
N ASN A 98 -32.52 -3.59 24.58
CA ASN A 98 -31.24 -3.57 25.34
C ASN A 98 -30.20 -4.64 24.88
N ASN A 99 -30.30 -5.19 23.71
CA ASN A 99 -29.39 -6.17 23.15
C ASN A 99 -28.49 -5.49 22.10
N PRO A 100 -27.18 -5.60 22.24
CA PRO A 100 -26.25 -5.13 21.22
C PRO A 100 -26.40 -5.97 19.95
N MET A 101 -26.65 -5.32 18.83
CA MET A 101 -26.64 -5.93 17.51
C MET A 101 -25.27 -5.72 16.87
N VAL A 102 -24.68 -6.76 16.34
CA VAL A 102 -23.40 -6.71 15.63
C VAL A 102 -23.66 -6.81 14.13
N CYS A 103 -23.14 -5.85 13.39
CA CYS A 103 -23.14 -5.86 11.94
C CYS A 103 -21.68 -5.94 11.46
N THR A 104 -21.36 -6.92 10.65
CA THR A 104 -20.01 -7.08 10.08
C THR A 104 -20.00 -6.61 8.62
N LEU A 105 -19.24 -5.57 8.35
CA LEU A 105 -18.98 -5.05 7.02
C LEU A 105 -17.61 -5.55 6.51
N ASN A 106 -17.64 -6.26 5.39
CA ASN A 106 -16.42 -6.59 4.66
C ASN A 106 -16.15 -5.53 3.61
N GLU A 107 -15.08 -4.79 3.79
CA GLU A 107 -14.56 -3.85 2.80
C GLU A 107 -13.40 -4.48 2.04
N SER A 108 -13.27 -4.17 0.76
CA SER A 108 -12.11 -4.53 -0.04
C SER A 108 -11.69 -3.36 -0.91
N CYS A 109 -10.42 -2.98 -0.81
CA CYS A 109 -9.84 -1.98 -1.69
C CYS A 109 -8.86 -2.64 -2.66
N HIS A 110 -9.09 -2.44 -3.95
CA HIS A 110 -8.22 -2.91 -5.02
C HIS A 110 -7.58 -1.69 -5.69
N SER A 111 -6.26 -1.59 -5.70
CA SER A 111 -5.57 -0.49 -6.37
C SER A 111 -4.62 -0.96 -7.44
N VAL A 112 -4.61 -0.21 -8.55
CA VAL A 112 -3.67 -0.38 -9.66
C VAL A 112 -2.93 0.94 -9.83
N MET A 113 -1.60 0.89 -9.71
CA MET A 113 -0.76 2.09 -9.68
C MET A 113 0.42 1.94 -10.64
N GLY A 114 0.78 3.02 -11.32
CA GLY A 114 2.07 3.15 -11.96
C GLY A 114 3.15 3.28 -10.90
N HIS A 115 4.32 2.69 -11.13
CA HIS A 115 5.40 2.52 -10.18
C HIS A 115 6.71 3.14 -10.68
N LEU A 116 7.36 3.92 -9.84
CA LEU A 116 8.70 4.46 -10.01
C LEU A 116 9.57 4.05 -8.81
N LYS A 117 10.68 3.36 -9.06
CA LYS A 117 11.67 2.97 -8.04
C LYS A 117 13.02 3.59 -8.36
N LEU A 118 13.64 4.20 -7.35
CA LEU A 118 14.95 4.81 -7.44
C LEU A 118 15.90 4.15 -6.42
N ASN A 119 16.92 3.45 -6.92
CA ASN A 119 17.95 2.86 -6.08
C ASN A 119 18.99 3.93 -5.72
N CYS A 120 18.97 4.40 -4.47
CA CYS A 120 19.89 5.41 -3.97
C CYS A 120 21.29 4.82 -3.68
N ILE A 121 21.34 3.57 -3.19
CA ILE A 121 22.58 2.80 -2.97
C ILE A 121 22.30 1.41 -3.54
N ASN A 122 23.14 0.96 -4.45
CA ASN A 122 23.03 -0.35 -5.06
C ASN A 122 24.34 -1.12 -4.90
N LYS A 123 24.41 -2.00 -3.90
CA LYS A 123 25.55 -2.89 -3.64
C LYS A 123 25.12 -4.34 -3.79
N LYS A 124 26.08 -5.25 -3.98
CA LYS A 124 25.85 -6.68 -4.24
C LYS A 124 24.83 -7.35 -3.31
N HIS A 125 24.81 -7.01 -2.02
CA HIS A 125 23.95 -7.64 -1.01
C HIS A 125 22.97 -6.67 -0.32
N PHE A 126 23.03 -5.39 -0.70
CA PHE A 126 22.27 -4.32 -0.04
C PHE A 126 21.85 -3.27 -1.04
N VAL A 127 20.56 -2.93 -1.06
CA VAL A 127 20.00 -1.82 -1.84
C VAL A 127 19.24 -0.91 -0.91
N LEU A 128 19.52 0.38 -0.97
CA LEU A 128 18.66 1.43 -0.40
C LEU A 128 17.89 2.08 -1.53
N TYR A 129 16.57 2.15 -1.42
CA TYR A 129 15.72 2.67 -2.48
C TYR A 129 14.61 3.58 -1.96
N THR A 130 14.10 4.39 -2.86
CA THR A 130 12.81 5.08 -2.70
C THR A 130 11.87 4.67 -3.81
N LYS A 131 10.58 4.70 -3.54
CA LYS A 131 9.54 4.39 -4.53
C LYS A 131 8.38 5.35 -4.43
N PHE A 132 7.73 5.56 -5.58
CA PHE A 132 6.52 6.35 -5.72
C PHE A 132 5.56 5.60 -6.63
N ASP A 133 4.34 5.43 -6.16
CA ASP A 133 3.27 4.83 -6.94
C ASP A 133 2.10 5.81 -7.01
N ALA A 134 1.42 5.85 -8.16
CA ALA A 134 0.23 6.65 -8.36
C ALA A 134 -0.73 5.96 -9.33
N GLY A 135 -2.02 6.00 -9.02
CA GLY A 135 -3.04 5.33 -9.82
C GLY A 135 -4.44 5.50 -9.28
N ILE A 136 -5.21 4.45 -9.39
CA ILE A 136 -6.62 4.41 -9.01
C ILE A 136 -6.90 3.25 -8.06
N CYS A 137 -7.86 3.43 -7.17
CA CYS A 137 -8.41 2.38 -6.32
C CYS A 137 -9.90 2.23 -6.51
N PHE A 138 -10.39 1.02 -6.28
CA PHE A 138 -11.78 0.60 -6.36
C PHE A 138 -12.18 0.02 -5.02
N TRP A 139 -13.24 0.55 -4.45
CA TRP A 139 -13.81 0.09 -3.19
C TRP A 139 -15.01 -0.82 -3.43
N GLY A 140 -15.02 -1.96 -2.74
CA GLY A 140 -16.14 -2.89 -2.70
C GLY A 140 -16.58 -3.14 -1.26
N TYR A 141 -17.90 -3.17 -1.06
CA TYR A 141 -18.54 -3.36 0.25
C TYR A 141 -19.44 -4.57 0.23
N LYS A 142 -19.39 -5.42 1.27
CA LYS A 142 -20.30 -6.55 1.47
C LYS A 142 -20.69 -6.65 2.93
N LEU A 143 -21.98 -6.59 3.22
CA LEU A 143 -22.53 -6.93 4.54
C LEU A 143 -22.58 -8.45 4.70
N LYS A 144 -22.00 -8.96 5.79
CA LYS A 144 -21.92 -10.40 6.07
C LYS A 144 -23.06 -10.89 6.97
N GLU A 145 -23.45 -10.10 7.96
CA GLU A 145 -24.55 -10.41 8.86
C GLU A 145 -25.47 -9.18 8.92
N TYR A 146 -26.65 -9.31 8.39
CA TYR A 146 -27.64 -8.25 8.29
C TYR A 146 -29.02 -8.78 8.66
N GLN A 147 -29.65 -8.17 9.66
CA GLN A 147 -31.10 -8.30 9.86
C GLN A 147 -31.78 -7.09 9.21
N PRO A 148 -32.34 -7.24 8.00
CA PRO A 148 -32.76 -6.11 7.18
C PRO A 148 -33.93 -5.30 7.77
N GLU A 149 -34.66 -5.84 8.74
CA GLU A 149 -35.87 -5.22 9.28
C GLU A 149 -35.61 -3.99 10.18
N TYR A 150 -34.34 -3.72 10.57
CA TYR A 150 -34.03 -2.70 11.57
C TYR A 150 -33.04 -1.61 11.11
N PHE A 151 -32.42 -1.76 9.95
CA PHE A 151 -31.40 -0.82 9.50
C PHE A 151 -31.70 -0.30 8.10
N GLY A 152 -32.09 0.97 8.00
CA GLY A 152 -32.04 1.72 6.74
C GLY A 152 -30.60 2.11 6.37
N VAL A 153 -29.64 1.20 6.48
CA VAL A 153 -28.24 1.47 6.10
C VAL A 153 -28.12 1.25 4.60
N GLU A 154 -28.08 2.33 3.85
CA GLU A 154 -27.69 2.30 2.44
C GLU A 154 -26.18 2.09 2.38
N LEU A 155 -25.75 1.02 1.71
CA LEU A 155 -24.32 0.85 1.41
C LEU A 155 -23.88 1.93 0.44
N PRO A 156 -22.69 2.51 0.61
CA PRO A 156 -22.17 3.44 -0.37
C PRO A 156 -21.99 2.71 -1.70
N ASP A 157 -22.25 3.43 -2.79
CA ASP A 157 -21.97 2.94 -4.13
C ASP A 157 -20.48 2.63 -4.29
N GLN A 158 -20.18 1.65 -5.14
CA GLN A 158 -18.80 1.39 -5.51
C GLN A 158 -18.22 2.65 -6.12
N HIS A 159 -17.14 3.15 -5.54
CA HIS A 159 -16.49 4.36 -6.04
C HIS A 159 -15.01 4.12 -6.34
N CYS A 160 -14.53 4.98 -7.23
CA CYS A 160 -13.14 4.98 -7.64
C CYS A 160 -12.48 6.25 -7.10
N CYS A 161 -11.32 6.11 -6.48
CA CYS A 161 -10.57 7.24 -5.96
C CYS A 161 -9.09 7.16 -6.36
N PHE A 162 -8.37 8.23 -6.08
CA PHE A 162 -6.94 8.31 -6.35
C PHE A 162 -6.16 7.47 -5.34
N ALA A 163 -5.30 6.59 -5.86
CA ALA A 163 -4.39 5.76 -5.09
C ALA A 163 -2.96 6.27 -5.22
N TRP A 164 -2.20 6.26 -4.13
CA TRP A 164 -0.80 6.61 -4.16
C TRP A 164 -0.03 5.94 -3.03
N GLN A 165 1.29 5.83 -3.23
CA GLN A 165 2.26 5.37 -2.24
C GLN A 165 3.56 6.14 -2.40
N ALA A 166 4.16 6.53 -1.28
CA ALA A 166 5.53 7.02 -1.22
C ALA A 166 6.25 6.28 -0.11
N ALA A 167 7.37 5.63 -0.44
CA ALA A 167 8.10 4.81 0.52
C ALA A 167 9.62 4.90 0.32
N ALA A 168 10.35 4.64 1.39
CA ALA A 168 11.77 4.36 1.38
C ALA A 168 12.02 2.99 2.01
N GLY A 169 12.93 2.21 1.46
CA GLY A 169 13.16 0.85 1.89
C GLY A 169 14.57 0.36 1.67
N ILE A 170 14.83 -0.77 2.29
CA ILE A 170 16.09 -1.51 2.15
C ILE A 170 15.80 -2.91 1.61
N GLU A 171 16.70 -3.39 0.79
CA GLU A 171 16.73 -4.79 0.34
C GLU A 171 18.01 -5.44 0.80
N VAL A 172 17.90 -6.67 1.29
CA VAL A 172 19.03 -7.47 1.74
C VAL A 172 18.90 -8.87 1.15
N GLY A 173 19.94 -9.32 0.46
CA GLY A 173 19.92 -10.63 -0.19
C GLY A 173 21.02 -10.83 -1.20
N ASN A 174 20.73 -11.61 -2.23
CA ASN A 174 21.62 -11.81 -3.36
C ASN A 174 21.09 -11.08 -4.61
N GLU A 175 21.82 -11.18 -5.72
CA GLU A 175 21.47 -10.51 -6.98
C GLU A 175 20.10 -10.93 -7.52
N ARG A 176 19.63 -12.16 -7.25
CA ARG A 176 18.36 -12.69 -7.74
C ARG A 176 17.24 -12.56 -6.72
N ILE A 177 17.51 -12.92 -5.46
CA ILE A 177 16.48 -12.98 -4.41
C ILE A 177 16.92 -12.08 -3.26
N ALA A 178 16.06 -11.20 -2.79
CA ALA A 178 16.26 -10.40 -1.61
C ALA A 178 14.97 -10.30 -0.79
N GLY A 179 15.11 -10.23 0.52
CA GLY A 179 14.08 -9.72 1.39
C GLY A 179 14.12 -8.19 1.40
N PHE A 180 12.99 -7.56 1.54
CA PHE A 180 12.92 -6.11 1.70
C PHE A 180 12.06 -5.70 2.90
N ALA A 181 12.38 -4.54 3.44
CA ALA A 181 11.57 -3.82 4.39
C ALA A 181 11.51 -2.35 3.97
N GLN A 182 10.32 -1.76 4.06
CA GLN A 182 10.11 -0.36 3.71
C GLN A 182 9.21 0.34 4.71
N CYS A 183 9.38 1.64 4.83
CA CYS A 183 8.47 2.53 5.53
C CYS A 183 7.99 3.62 4.56
N GLY A 184 6.72 4.01 4.71
CA GLY A 184 6.12 4.94 3.78
C GLY A 184 4.74 5.43 4.22
N VAL A 185 4.02 5.99 3.28
CA VAL A 185 2.63 6.45 3.46
C VAL A 185 1.87 6.17 2.17
N GLY A 186 0.69 5.59 2.28
CA GLY A 186 -0.20 5.32 1.16
C GLY A 186 -0.85 3.94 1.23
N MET A 187 -1.20 3.40 0.06
CA MET A 187 -2.02 2.20 -0.07
C MET A 187 -1.36 0.90 0.40
N GLU A 188 -0.03 0.82 0.36
CA GLU A 188 0.71 -0.37 0.79
C GLU A 188 0.98 -0.41 2.31
N GLY A 189 0.64 0.66 3.02
CA GLY A 189 0.83 0.76 4.46
C GLY A 189 2.02 1.62 4.88
N SER A 190 2.08 1.86 6.20
CA SER A 190 3.15 2.65 6.82
C SER A 190 4.45 1.87 6.95
N TYR A 191 4.35 0.57 7.11
CA TYR A 191 5.47 -0.38 7.14
C TYR A 191 5.10 -1.57 6.29
N SER A 192 6.05 -2.09 5.54
CA SER A 192 5.83 -3.33 4.81
C SER A 192 7.12 -4.15 4.68
N ILE A 193 6.92 -5.45 4.51
CA ILE A 193 7.97 -6.44 4.32
C ILE A 193 7.60 -7.34 3.14
N GLY A 194 8.60 -7.90 2.50
CA GLY A 194 8.35 -8.79 1.39
C GLY A 194 9.60 -9.41 0.79
N ILE A 195 9.41 -10.01 -0.37
CA ILE A 195 10.45 -10.69 -1.13
C ILE A 195 10.46 -10.13 -2.55
N ARG A 196 11.65 -9.93 -3.06
CA ARG A 196 11.92 -9.49 -4.42
C ARG A 196 12.67 -10.58 -5.18
N TYR A 197 12.27 -10.81 -6.43
CA TYR A 197 12.99 -11.66 -7.39
C TYR A 197 13.38 -10.83 -8.61
N LYS A 198 14.67 -10.87 -8.98
CA LYS A 198 15.24 -10.13 -10.10
C LYS A 198 15.63 -11.10 -11.23
N PHE A 199 15.14 -10.79 -12.41
CA PHE A 199 15.50 -11.50 -13.65
C PHE A 199 16.70 -10.77 -14.26
N ASN A 200 17.86 -11.42 -14.25
CA ASN A 200 19.00 -10.90 -15.00
C ASN A 200 18.85 -11.33 -16.47
N LYS A 201 18.87 -10.35 -17.34
CA LYS A 201 19.12 -10.59 -18.78
C LYS A 201 20.59 -10.49 -19.05
#